data_4a032e925e5647e8dd1b38891beb1023
#
_entry.id   4a032e925e5647e8dd1b38891beb1023
#
_cell.length_a   1.000
_cell.length_b   1.000
_cell.length_c   1.000
_cell.angle_alpha   90.00
_cell.angle_beta   90.00
_cell.angle_gamma   90.00
#
_symmetry.space_group_name_H-M   'P 1'
#
loop_
_entity.id
_entity.type
_entity.pdbx_description
1 polymer ?
#
loop_
_entity_poly.entity_id
_entity_poly.type
_entity_poly.pdbx_seq_one_letter_code
_entity_poly.pdbx_strand_id
1 'polypeptide(L)'
;MKVIDLHCDTLSALRHAHKEGKELDLAENDLQIDLAKLEKGGSLIQCFAAFVFLKGEEDPFAAALEEIDEFYAAMERWPDRITPVKTRADLERVLAGDKIGALLTVEEGGVCKGNPALLRTLYRLGARIMTLTWNFENELAWPNDIDMATGASVPNNANGLKERGREFVAEMERLGMIVDVSHLGDAGFWDVAHMATRPFIATHSNARAVCGHTRNLTDEMLRAVADKDGVTGINFCGSFLDPGEKPYSTAKWMADHIEHIRSVGGIDMIALGSDFDGIERELELNDYSKLPLLEAELHRRHFSDDEIEKIFCGNALRLLKEFLPEN
;
A
#
# COMPACT_ATOMS: atom_id res chain seq x y z
N MET A 1 -9.79 12.49 13.04
CA MET A 1 -10.45 11.81 11.88
C MET A 1 -10.14 10.33 11.93
N LYS A 2 -10.95 9.45 11.32
CA LYS A 2 -10.61 8.03 11.13
C LYS A 2 -9.76 7.87 9.87
N VAL A 3 -8.77 6.96 9.92
CA VAL A 3 -7.79 6.77 8.84
C VAL A 3 -7.71 5.31 8.44
N ILE A 4 -7.70 5.03 7.13
CA ILE A 4 -7.30 3.76 6.54
C ILE A 4 -6.06 4.05 5.70
N ASP A 5 -4.94 3.45 6.07
CA ASP A 5 -3.67 3.55 5.36
C ASP A 5 -3.39 2.23 4.64
N LEU A 6 -3.18 2.31 3.32
CA LEU A 6 -3.12 1.15 2.45
C LEU A 6 -1.76 0.45 2.42
N HIS A 7 -0.70 1.06 3.02
CA HIS A 7 0.64 0.46 2.95
C HIS A 7 1.59 0.93 4.05
N CYS A 8 2.26 -0.02 4.71
CA CYS A 8 3.47 0.19 5.50
C CYS A 8 4.33 -1.09 5.55
N ASP A 9 5.64 -0.95 5.82
CA ASP A 9 6.64 -2.03 5.84
C ASP A 9 7.09 -2.44 7.25
N THR A 10 6.29 -2.14 8.23
CA THR A 10 6.61 -2.39 9.64
C THR A 10 6.92 -3.86 9.93
N LEU A 11 6.30 -4.82 9.22
CA LEU A 11 6.56 -6.26 9.41
C LEU A 11 8.00 -6.63 9.06
N SER A 12 8.52 -6.09 7.95
CA SER A 12 9.92 -6.29 7.55
C SER A 12 10.88 -5.75 8.59
N ALA A 13 10.59 -4.58 9.16
CA ALA A 13 11.40 -3.99 10.23
C ALA A 13 11.39 -4.84 11.50
N LEU A 14 10.23 -5.38 11.91
CA LEU A 14 10.09 -6.29 13.05
C LEU A 14 10.88 -7.58 12.82
N ARG A 15 10.65 -8.26 11.68
CA ARG A 15 11.36 -9.48 11.30
C ARG A 15 12.87 -9.29 11.31
N HIS A 16 13.36 -8.19 10.72
CA HIS A 16 14.78 -7.90 10.66
C HIS A 16 15.39 -7.70 12.05
N ALA A 17 14.74 -6.92 12.90
CA ALA A 17 15.17 -6.70 14.27
C ALA A 17 15.23 -8.02 15.07
N HIS A 18 14.20 -8.85 14.99
CA HIS A 18 14.15 -10.13 15.71
C HIS A 18 15.21 -11.13 15.20
N LYS A 19 15.47 -11.18 13.88
CA LYS A 19 16.58 -11.97 13.32
C LYS A 19 17.95 -11.53 13.84
N GLU A 20 18.12 -10.24 14.15
CA GLU A 20 19.34 -9.71 14.76
C GLU A 20 19.38 -9.87 16.29
N GLY A 21 18.36 -10.48 16.89
CA GLY A 21 18.23 -10.65 18.34
C GLY A 21 17.90 -9.36 19.09
N LYS A 22 17.35 -8.35 18.42
CA LYS A 22 16.90 -7.11 19.00
C LYS A 22 15.43 -7.24 19.43
N GLU A 23 15.10 -6.65 20.58
CA GLU A 23 13.70 -6.50 20.99
C GLU A 23 13.10 -5.29 20.25
N LEU A 24 12.08 -5.53 19.44
CA LEU A 24 11.28 -4.50 18.79
C LEU A 24 9.80 -4.90 18.91
N ASP A 25 8.96 -3.99 19.40
CA ASP A 25 7.55 -4.28 19.69
C ASP A 25 6.64 -3.31 18.94
N LEU A 26 5.51 -3.82 18.46
CA LEU A 26 4.53 -2.98 17.79
C LEU A 26 3.81 -1.99 18.74
N ALA A 27 3.84 -2.20 20.06
CA ALA A 27 3.13 -1.33 21.00
C ALA A 27 3.72 0.07 21.07
N GLU A 28 5.04 0.16 21.13
CA GLU A 28 5.81 1.41 21.17
C GLU A 28 7.23 1.14 20.68
N ASN A 29 7.71 1.92 19.73
CA ASN A 29 9.02 1.76 19.10
C ASN A 29 9.52 3.06 18.48
N ASP A 30 10.73 3.03 17.91
CA ASP A 30 11.34 4.16 17.21
C ASP A 30 11.04 4.18 15.71
N LEU A 31 10.17 3.27 15.19
CA LEU A 31 9.73 3.26 13.81
C LEU A 31 8.69 4.35 13.54
N GLN A 32 8.26 4.49 12.28
CA GLN A 32 7.20 5.43 11.90
C GLN A 32 5.81 4.92 12.31
N ILE A 33 5.65 3.60 12.46
CA ILE A 33 4.43 2.91 12.90
C ILE A 33 4.64 2.20 14.23
N ASP A 34 3.76 2.48 15.18
CA ASP A 34 3.47 1.66 16.36
C ASP A 34 2.03 1.91 16.82
N LEU A 35 1.53 1.11 17.78
CA LEU A 35 0.14 1.23 18.22
C LEU A 35 -0.17 2.59 18.86
N ALA A 36 0.79 3.19 19.58
CA ALA A 36 0.59 4.51 20.18
C ALA A 36 0.48 5.62 19.11
N LYS A 37 1.30 5.54 18.05
CA LYS A 37 1.25 6.46 16.91
C LYS A 37 -0.01 6.25 16.07
N LEU A 38 -0.41 5.00 15.83
CA LEU A 38 -1.65 4.65 15.11
C LEU A 38 -2.88 5.19 15.84
N GLU A 39 -2.98 4.99 17.17
CA GLU A 39 -4.07 5.53 17.99
C GLU A 39 -4.12 7.06 17.92
N LYS A 40 -2.96 7.72 18.07
CA LYS A 40 -2.86 9.18 18.03
C LYS A 40 -3.17 9.75 16.65
N GLY A 41 -2.80 9.06 15.57
CA GLY A 41 -3.10 9.44 14.19
C GLY A 41 -4.52 9.09 13.75
N GLY A 42 -5.30 8.41 14.59
CA GLY A 42 -6.71 8.07 14.32
C GLY A 42 -6.90 6.85 13.42
N SER A 43 -5.96 5.91 13.41
CA SER A 43 -6.06 4.71 12.60
C SER A 43 -7.34 3.93 12.88
N LEU A 44 -8.11 3.67 11.83
CA LEU A 44 -9.18 2.69 11.82
C LEU A 44 -8.69 1.34 11.32
N ILE A 45 -7.94 1.35 10.20
CA ILE A 45 -7.31 0.17 9.62
C ILE A 45 -5.92 0.55 9.12
N GLN A 46 -4.94 -0.25 9.47
CA GLN A 46 -3.61 -0.23 8.87
C GLN A 46 -3.41 -1.47 8.01
N CYS A 47 -3.00 -1.27 6.75
CA CYS A 47 -2.52 -2.36 5.91
C CYS A 47 -1.03 -2.58 6.18
N PHE A 48 -0.69 -3.79 6.57
CA PHE A 48 0.69 -4.22 6.85
C PHE A 48 1.17 -5.10 5.71
N ALA A 49 2.21 -4.67 5.01
CA ALA A 49 2.81 -5.45 3.94
C ALA A 49 3.79 -6.49 4.50
N ALA A 50 3.63 -7.73 4.05
CA ALA A 50 4.71 -8.68 4.06
C ALA A 50 5.56 -8.38 2.80
N PHE A 51 6.63 -7.60 2.98
CA PHE A 51 7.54 -7.18 1.93
C PHE A 51 8.78 -8.06 1.89
N VAL A 52 9.12 -8.58 0.72
CA VAL A 52 10.30 -9.42 0.55
C VAL A 52 11.21 -8.88 -0.55
N PHE A 53 12.41 -8.50 -0.15
CA PHE A 53 13.48 -8.16 -1.09
C PHE A 53 14.04 -9.43 -1.74
N LEU A 54 13.52 -9.80 -2.92
CA LEU A 54 13.81 -11.09 -3.59
C LEU A 54 15.31 -11.42 -3.70
N LYS A 55 16.15 -10.43 -3.98
CA LYS A 55 17.60 -10.65 -4.16
C LYS A 55 18.36 -10.86 -2.85
N GLY A 56 17.72 -10.63 -1.71
CA GLY A 56 18.30 -10.78 -0.38
C GLY A 56 17.93 -12.09 0.31
N GLU A 57 17.01 -12.89 -0.27
CA GLU A 57 16.47 -14.08 0.38
C GLU A 57 16.70 -15.35 -0.44
N GLU A 58 17.18 -16.42 0.22
CA GLU A 58 17.33 -17.75 -0.40
C GLU A 58 15.97 -18.39 -0.69
N ASP A 59 15.02 -18.22 0.23
CA ASP A 59 13.62 -18.65 0.06
C ASP A 59 12.65 -17.49 0.34
N PRO A 60 12.26 -16.73 -0.71
CA PRO A 60 11.36 -15.60 -0.56
C PRO A 60 9.98 -15.95 0.00
N PHE A 61 9.48 -17.18 -0.25
CA PHE A 61 8.18 -17.59 0.32
C PHE A 61 8.28 -17.83 1.82
N ALA A 62 9.38 -18.46 2.29
CA ALA A 62 9.63 -18.62 3.72
C ALA A 62 9.79 -17.25 4.42
N ALA A 63 10.48 -16.30 3.78
CA ALA A 63 10.62 -14.95 4.28
C ALA A 63 9.25 -14.25 4.45
N ALA A 64 8.37 -14.37 3.45
CA ALA A 64 7.00 -13.84 3.55
C ALA A 64 6.21 -14.50 4.69
N LEU A 65 6.39 -15.81 4.92
CA LEU A 65 5.73 -16.49 6.04
C LEU A 65 6.26 -16.05 7.40
N GLU A 66 7.55 -15.74 7.53
CA GLU A 66 8.12 -15.17 8.76
C GLU A 66 7.50 -13.78 9.06
N GLU A 67 7.30 -12.92 8.06
CA GLU A 67 6.63 -11.63 8.25
C GLU A 67 5.14 -11.77 8.57
N ILE A 68 4.48 -12.78 8.01
CA ILE A 68 3.09 -13.12 8.36
C ILE A 68 3.02 -13.62 9.81
N ASP A 69 4.03 -14.36 10.29
CA ASP A 69 4.12 -14.78 11.69
C ASP A 69 4.27 -13.56 12.62
N GLU A 70 5.14 -12.58 12.27
CA GLU A 70 5.25 -11.31 13.00
C GLU A 70 3.90 -10.57 13.09
N PHE A 71 3.14 -10.55 11.97
CA PHE A 71 1.80 -9.95 11.95
C PHE A 71 0.89 -10.60 12.99
N TYR A 72 0.80 -11.94 13.03
CA TYR A 72 -0.09 -12.62 13.96
C TYR A 72 0.43 -12.57 15.41
N ALA A 73 1.75 -12.68 15.62
CA ALA A 73 2.36 -12.54 16.95
C ALA A 73 2.05 -11.18 17.57
N ALA A 74 2.08 -10.09 16.79
CA ALA A 74 1.70 -8.77 17.26
C ALA A 74 0.20 -8.70 17.64
N MET A 75 -0.71 -9.33 16.86
CA MET A 75 -2.14 -9.40 17.19
C MET A 75 -2.42 -10.20 18.45
N GLU A 76 -1.71 -11.30 18.65
CA GLU A 76 -1.83 -12.14 19.85
C GLU A 76 -1.27 -11.44 21.11
N ARG A 77 -0.21 -10.64 20.94
CA ARG A 77 0.41 -9.91 22.04
C ARG A 77 -0.43 -8.70 22.51
N TRP A 78 -1.14 -8.05 21.58
CA TRP A 78 -1.92 -6.83 21.85
C TRP A 78 -3.40 -6.95 21.45
N PRO A 79 -4.10 -8.01 21.89
CA PRO A 79 -5.45 -8.34 21.40
C PRO A 79 -6.51 -7.29 21.79
N ASP A 80 -6.24 -6.43 22.77
CA ASP A 80 -7.16 -5.37 23.18
C ASP A 80 -7.02 -4.08 22.37
N ARG A 81 -5.92 -3.92 21.61
CA ARG A 81 -5.61 -2.70 20.83
C ARG A 81 -5.76 -2.89 19.33
N ILE A 82 -5.40 -4.06 18.80
CA ILE A 82 -5.38 -4.34 17.37
C ILE A 82 -5.97 -5.72 17.08
N THR A 83 -6.57 -5.89 15.90
CA THR A 83 -7.21 -7.16 15.50
C THR A 83 -7.09 -7.38 14.00
N PRO A 84 -6.86 -8.64 13.53
CA PRO A 84 -6.78 -8.90 12.10
C PRO A 84 -8.15 -8.72 11.42
N VAL A 85 -8.15 -8.14 10.22
CA VAL A 85 -9.31 -7.97 9.35
C VAL A 85 -9.15 -8.88 8.14
N LYS A 86 -9.91 -9.98 8.08
CA LYS A 86 -9.88 -10.97 7.00
C LYS A 86 -11.22 -11.10 6.28
N THR A 87 -12.30 -10.72 6.95
CA THR A 87 -13.67 -10.88 6.47
C THR A 87 -14.46 -9.59 6.69
N ARG A 88 -15.62 -9.51 6.05
CA ARG A 88 -16.56 -8.39 6.27
C ARG A 88 -17.03 -8.34 7.73
N ALA A 89 -17.25 -9.49 8.35
CA ALA A 89 -17.60 -9.57 9.76
C ALA A 89 -16.50 -9.01 10.68
N ASP A 90 -15.21 -9.21 10.32
CA ASP A 90 -14.10 -8.58 11.04
C ASP A 90 -14.13 -7.06 10.89
N LEU A 91 -14.33 -6.59 9.65
CA LEU A 91 -14.45 -5.16 9.36
C LEU A 91 -15.59 -4.51 10.15
N GLU A 92 -16.75 -5.14 10.19
CA GLU A 92 -17.90 -4.63 10.95
C GLU A 92 -17.63 -4.56 12.46
N ARG A 93 -16.86 -5.53 13.02
CA ARG A 93 -16.42 -5.47 14.41
C ARG A 93 -15.48 -4.30 14.68
N VAL A 94 -14.54 -4.03 13.75
CA VAL A 94 -13.64 -2.87 13.85
C VAL A 94 -14.43 -1.56 13.76
N LEU A 95 -15.40 -1.47 12.83
CA LEU A 95 -16.24 -0.27 12.67
C LEU A 95 -17.12 0.02 13.89
N ALA A 96 -17.53 -1.02 14.62
CA ALA A 96 -18.39 -0.91 15.80
C ALA A 96 -17.62 -0.79 17.13
N GLY A 97 -16.29 -1.00 17.11
CA GLY A 97 -15.44 -1.04 18.29
C GLY A 97 -14.38 0.06 18.33
N ASP A 98 -13.42 -0.12 19.22
CA ASP A 98 -12.33 0.83 19.46
C ASP A 98 -10.95 0.27 19.04
N LYS A 99 -10.88 -1.00 18.59
CA LYS A 99 -9.62 -1.62 18.17
C LYS A 99 -9.24 -1.16 16.75
N ILE A 100 -7.94 -1.05 16.54
CA ILE A 100 -7.39 -0.85 15.19
C ILE A 100 -7.54 -2.14 14.41
N GLY A 101 -8.02 -2.06 13.17
CA GLY A 101 -8.00 -3.17 12.23
C GLY A 101 -6.61 -3.31 11.60
N ALA A 102 -6.09 -4.54 11.52
CA ALA A 102 -4.89 -4.86 10.78
C ALA A 102 -5.25 -5.69 9.55
N LEU A 103 -4.93 -5.22 8.36
CA LEU A 103 -5.14 -5.95 7.12
C LEU A 103 -3.80 -6.40 6.56
N LEU A 104 -3.65 -7.71 6.38
CA LEU A 104 -2.42 -8.27 5.81
C LEU A 104 -2.41 -8.07 4.29
N THR A 105 -1.31 -7.54 3.78
CA THR A 105 -1.01 -7.43 2.36
C THR A 105 0.30 -8.13 2.03
N VAL A 106 0.59 -8.32 0.75
CA VAL A 106 1.87 -8.86 0.30
C VAL A 106 2.46 -7.92 -0.72
N GLU A 107 3.65 -7.43 -0.47
CA GLU A 107 4.42 -6.68 -1.45
C GLU A 107 5.51 -7.57 -2.05
N GLU A 108 5.52 -7.67 -3.38
CA GLU A 108 6.35 -8.56 -4.20
C GLU A 108 5.72 -9.95 -4.45
N GLY A 109 4.86 -10.04 -5.46
CA GLY A 109 4.21 -11.28 -5.88
C GLY A 109 5.16 -12.41 -6.32
N GLY A 110 6.43 -12.08 -6.61
CA GLY A 110 7.49 -13.03 -6.90
C GLY A 110 7.79 -14.03 -5.76
N VAL A 111 7.38 -13.71 -4.50
CA VAL A 111 7.45 -14.66 -3.39
C VAL A 111 6.71 -15.98 -3.71
N CYS A 112 5.69 -15.93 -4.57
CA CYS A 112 4.95 -17.10 -5.01
C CYS A 112 5.66 -17.93 -6.09
N LYS A 113 6.80 -17.47 -6.62
CA LYS A 113 7.60 -18.19 -7.63
C LYS A 113 6.74 -18.65 -8.83
N GLY A 114 5.76 -17.82 -9.24
CA GLY A 114 4.81 -18.14 -10.32
C GLY A 114 3.87 -19.32 -10.03
N ASN A 115 3.72 -19.76 -8.77
CA ASN A 115 2.88 -20.88 -8.38
C ASN A 115 1.55 -20.40 -7.76
N PRO A 116 0.38 -20.57 -8.44
CA PRO A 116 -0.91 -20.13 -7.92
C PRO A 116 -1.35 -20.84 -6.62
N ALA A 117 -0.76 -22.01 -6.28
CA ALA A 117 -1.05 -22.68 -5.01
C ALA A 117 -0.49 -21.88 -3.82
N LEU A 118 0.67 -21.22 -4.00
CA LEU A 118 1.27 -20.34 -2.99
C LEU A 118 0.43 -19.08 -2.81
N LEU A 119 -0.06 -18.46 -3.90
CA LEU A 119 -1.00 -17.34 -3.84
C LEU A 119 -2.26 -17.71 -3.01
N ARG A 120 -2.88 -18.88 -3.30
CA ARG A 120 -4.03 -19.36 -2.53
C ARG A 120 -3.71 -19.59 -1.06
N THR A 121 -2.48 -19.98 -0.75
CA THR A 121 -2.02 -20.17 0.64
C THR A 121 -1.94 -18.83 1.35
N LEU A 122 -1.34 -17.80 0.73
CA LEU A 122 -1.29 -16.45 1.29
C LEU A 122 -2.71 -15.88 1.53
N TYR A 123 -3.64 -16.09 0.58
CA TYR A 123 -5.04 -15.70 0.77
C TYR A 123 -5.69 -16.38 1.98
N ARG A 124 -5.47 -17.71 2.17
CA ARG A 124 -5.98 -18.44 3.35
C ARG A 124 -5.35 -17.95 4.64
N LEU A 125 -4.09 -17.51 4.61
CA LEU A 125 -3.41 -16.89 5.74
C LEU A 125 -3.91 -15.47 6.03
N GLY A 126 -4.75 -14.89 5.19
CA GLY A 126 -5.40 -13.61 5.45
C GLY A 126 -4.95 -12.45 4.56
N ALA A 127 -4.02 -12.65 3.65
CA ALA A 127 -3.65 -11.62 2.68
C ALA A 127 -4.85 -11.24 1.80
N ARG A 128 -5.08 -9.93 1.61
CA ARG A 128 -6.23 -9.40 0.85
C ARG A 128 -5.83 -8.48 -0.30
N ILE A 129 -4.60 -8.01 -0.31
CA ILE A 129 -4.01 -7.20 -1.37
C ILE A 129 -2.67 -7.82 -1.72
N MET A 130 -2.29 -7.83 -3.00
CA MET A 130 -0.95 -8.25 -3.43
C MET A 130 -0.44 -7.32 -4.52
N THR A 131 0.76 -6.77 -4.31
CA THR A 131 1.54 -6.05 -5.31
C THR A 131 2.24 -7.05 -6.21
N LEU A 132 2.08 -6.93 -7.54
CA LEU A 132 2.56 -7.94 -8.47
C LEU A 132 4.09 -7.99 -8.58
N THR A 133 4.75 -6.85 -8.52
CA THR A 133 6.22 -6.71 -8.52
C THR A 133 6.64 -5.65 -7.51
N TRP A 134 7.83 -5.78 -6.97
CA TRP A 134 8.57 -4.63 -6.46
C TRP A 134 9.46 -4.06 -7.58
N ASN A 135 10.68 -3.63 -7.29
CA ASN A 135 11.57 -2.97 -8.27
C ASN A 135 12.42 -3.95 -9.09
N PHE A 136 12.06 -5.24 -9.13
CA PHE A 136 12.75 -6.25 -9.93
C PHE A 136 11.79 -7.08 -10.76
N GLU A 137 12.27 -7.53 -11.93
CA GLU A 137 11.59 -8.54 -12.71
C GLU A 137 11.41 -9.82 -11.87
N ASN A 138 10.22 -10.40 -11.94
CA ASN A 138 9.89 -11.68 -11.33
C ASN A 138 9.12 -12.59 -12.31
N GLU A 139 8.55 -13.69 -11.85
CA GLU A 139 7.80 -14.63 -12.68
C GLU A 139 6.48 -14.07 -13.21
N LEU A 140 5.98 -12.96 -12.63
CA LEU A 140 4.67 -12.38 -12.96
C LEU A 140 4.79 -11.24 -13.96
N ALA A 141 5.76 -10.35 -13.79
CA ALA A 141 5.83 -9.12 -14.57
C ALA A 141 7.22 -8.44 -14.51
N TRP A 142 7.31 -7.31 -15.20
CA TRP A 142 8.43 -6.38 -15.13
C TRP A 142 8.00 -5.08 -14.46
N PRO A 143 8.83 -4.51 -13.55
CA PRO A 143 8.66 -3.16 -13.04
C PRO A 143 9.12 -2.12 -14.08
N ASN A 144 9.01 -0.84 -13.74
CA ASN A 144 9.76 0.21 -14.41
C ASN A 144 11.26 0.08 -14.08
N ASP A 145 12.11 0.59 -14.97
CA ASP A 145 13.57 0.56 -14.73
C ASP A 145 13.92 1.65 -13.71
N ILE A 146 14.40 1.23 -12.54
CA ILE A 146 14.81 2.13 -11.46
C ILE A 146 16.27 1.82 -11.09
N ASP A 147 17.13 2.83 -11.21
CA ASP A 147 18.49 2.77 -10.66
C ASP A 147 18.43 2.98 -9.15
N MET A 148 18.61 1.89 -8.40
CA MET A 148 18.51 1.88 -6.93
C MET A 148 19.59 2.73 -6.25
N ALA A 149 20.68 3.10 -6.95
CA ALA A 149 21.74 3.91 -6.37
C ALA A 149 21.47 5.41 -6.54
N THR A 150 20.83 5.82 -7.62
CA THR A 150 20.58 7.23 -7.96
C THR A 150 19.15 7.65 -7.88
N GLY A 151 18.22 6.69 -7.83
CA GLY A 151 16.76 6.95 -7.93
C GLY A 151 16.31 7.34 -9.34
N ALA A 152 17.21 7.39 -10.33
CA ALA A 152 16.82 7.67 -11.71
C ALA A 152 15.90 6.57 -12.24
N SER A 153 14.84 6.95 -12.92
CA SER A 153 13.84 5.99 -13.37
C SER A 153 13.39 6.22 -14.81
N VAL A 154 13.13 5.11 -15.52
CA VAL A 154 12.66 5.10 -16.90
C VAL A 154 11.42 4.21 -17.03
N PRO A 155 10.34 4.68 -17.70
CA PRO A 155 9.14 3.87 -17.90
C PRO A 155 9.43 2.62 -18.74
N ASN A 156 8.99 1.45 -18.29
CA ASN A 156 9.01 0.22 -19.06
C ASN A 156 7.68 0.08 -19.83
N ASN A 157 7.68 0.55 -21.07
CA ASN A 157 6.54 0.49 -21.98
C ASN A 157 6.53 -0.77 -22.87
N ALA A 158 7.54 -1.62 -22.76
CA ALA A 158 7.73 -2.77 -23.65
C ALA A 158 7.30 -4.09 -23.03
N ASN A 159 7.59 -4.28 -21.74
CA ASN A 159 7.43 -5.56 -21.06
C ASN A 159 6.36 -5.43 -19.97
N GLY A 160 5.21 -6.05 -20.20
CA GLY A 160 4.08 -6.04 -19.27
C GLY A 160 3.98 -7.30 -18.43
N LEU A 161 2.75 -7.81 -18.23
CA LEU A 161 2.52 -9.06 -17.52
C LEU A 161 3.04 -10.25 -18.33
N LYS A 162 3.75 -11.14 -17.67
CA LYS A 162 4.04 -12.48 -18.19
C LYS A 162 2.79 -13.35 -18.19
N GLU A 163 2.83 -14.51 -18.81
CA GLU A 163 1.71 -15.45 -18.81
C GLU A 163 1.27 -15.79 -17.38
N ARG A 164 2.23 -16.05 -16.48
CA ARG A 164 1.95 -16.30 -15.06
C ARG A 164 1.34 -15.09 -14.35
N GLY A 165 1.74 -13.88 -14.71
CA GLY A 165 1.14 -12.66 -14.16
C GLY A 165 -0.34 -12.55 -14.52
N ARG A 166 -0.72 -12.86 -15.76
CA ARG A 166 -2.12 -12.89 -16.21
C ARG A 166 -2.94 -13.94 -15.48
N GLU A 167 -2.38 -15.14 -15.27
CA GLU A 167 -3.01 -16.20 -14.46
C GLU A 167 -3.20 -15.74 -13.00
N PHE A 168 -2.22 -15.02 -12.43
CA PHE A 168 -2.29 -14.51 -11.06
C PHE A 168 -3.37 -13.45 -10.91
N VAL A 169 -3.45 -12.47 -11.82
CA VAL A 169 -4.51 -11.46 -11.79
C VAL A 169 -5.89 -12.12 -11.83
N ALA A 170 -6.12 -13.07 -12.74
CA ALA A 170 -7.38 -13.80 -12.84
C ALA A 170 -7.69 -14.59 -11.55
N GLU A 171 -6.68 -15.24 -10.96
CA GLU A 171 -6.87 -16.00 -9.71
C GLU A 171 -7.09 -15.08 -8.50
N MET A 172 -6.42 -13.92 -8.43
CA MET A 172 -6.67 -12.91 -7.41
C MET A 172 -8.12 -12.41 -7.45
N GLU A 173 -8.63 -12.06 -8.64
CA GLU A 173 -10.03 -11.66 -8.81
C GLU A 173 -11.01 -12.77 -8.40
N ARG A 174 -10.72 -14.01 -8.78
CA ARG A 174 -11.53 -15.18 -8.39
C ARG A 174 -11.58 -15.38 -6.87
N LEU A 175 -10.48 -15.13 -6.18
CA LEU A 175 -10.38 -15.23 -4.72
C LEU A 175 -11.03 -14.06 -4.00
N GLY A 176 -11.20 -12.92 -4.66
CA GLY A 176 -11.55 -11.66 -4.01
C GLY A 176 -10.33 -10.97 -3.36
N MET A 177 -9.13 -11.22 -3.88
CA MET A 177 -7.91 -10.50 -3.52
C MET A 177 -7.76 -9.28 -4.44
N ILE A 178 -7.43 -8.13 -3.88
CA ILE A 178 -7.24 -6.89 -4.63
C ILE A 178 -5.89 -6.92 -5.35
N VAL A 179 -5.89 -6.58 -6.64
CA VAL A 179 -4.67 -6.41 -7.43
C VAL A 179 -4.11 -5.02 -7.18
N ASP A 180 -2.85 -4.97 -6.72
CA ASP A 180 -2.11 -3.73 -6.53
C ASP A 180 -1.08 -3.56 -7.66
N VAL A 181 -1.16 -2.42 -8.34
CA VAL A 181 -0.26 -2.05 -9.45
C VAL A 181 0.88 -1.12 -9.03
N SER A 182 1.02 -0.83 -7.73
CA SER A 182 2.20 -0.13 -7.22
C SER A 182 3.46 -0.89 -7.65
N HIS A 183 4.53 -0.18 -8.00
CA HIS A 183 5.79 -0.74 -8.54
C HIS A 183 5.72 -1.38 -9.94
N LEU A 184 4.53 -1.70 -10.45
CA LEU A 184 4.41 -2.35 -11.75
C LEU A 184 4.87 -1.43 -12.88
N GLY A 185 5.56 -1.98 -13.88
CA GLY A 185 5.96 -1.23 -15.07
C GLY A 185 4.76 -0.71 -15.87
N ASP A 186 4.94 0.38 -16.60
CA ASP A 186 3.86 1.04 -17.33
C ASP A 186 3.11 0.07 -18.28
N ALA A 187 3.84 -0.80 -19.00
CA ALA A 187 3.20 -1.82 -19.84
C ALA A 187 2.38 -2.83 -19.01
N GLY A 188 2.88 -3.24 -17.84
CA GLY A 188 2.19 -4.14 -16.92
C GLY A 188 0.93 -3.50 -16.33
N PHE A 189 0.98 -2.21 -16.00
CA PHE A 189 -0.19 -1.45 -15.58
C PHE A 189 -1.31 -1.54 -16.63
N TRP A 190 -0.99 -1.29 -17.90
CA TRP A 190 -1.99 -1.35 -18.97
C TRP A 190 -2.51 -2.76 -19.22
N ASP A 191 -1.69 -3.79 -19.06
CA ASP A 191 -2.15 -5.17 -19.11
C ASP A 191 -3.19 -5.44 -18.00
N VAL A 192 -2.95 -5.01 -16.76
CA VAL A 192 -3.94 -5.12 -15.67
C VAL A 192 -5.20 -4.31 -15.98
N ALA A 193 -5.06 -3.03 -16.37
CA ALA A 193 -6.19 -2.15 -16.66
C ALA A 193 -7.12 -2.71 -17.75
N HIS A 194 -6.56 -3.36 -18.78
CA HIS A 194 -7.34 -3.96 -19.86
C HIS A 194 -8.02 -5.27 -19.46
N MET A 195 -7.40 -6.09 -18.61
CA MET A 195 -7.94 -7.42 -18.27
C MET A 195 -8.79 -7.43 -17.01
N ALA A 196 -8.57 -6.49 -16.09
CA ALA A 196 -9.27 -6.45 -14.81
C ALA A 196 -10.79 -6.28 -15.01
N THR A 197 -11.54 -7.17 -14.37
CA THR A 197 -13.01 -7.18 -14.35
C THR A 197 -13.58 -6.58 -13.07
N ARG A 198 -12.72 -6.38 -12.07
CA ARG A 198 -13.00 -5.77 -10.77
C ARG A 198 -12.11 -4.54 -10.56
N PRO A 199 -12.39 -3.68 -9.58
CA PRO A 199 -11.48 -2.62 -9.19
C PRO A 199 -10.07 -3.15 -8.92
N PHE A 200 -9.05 -2.43 -9.39
CA PHE A 200 -7.65 -2.61 -9.00
C PHE A 200 -7.12 -1.30 -8.43
N ILE A 201 -6.05 -1.34 -7.69
CA ILE A 201 -5.55 -0.19 -6.94
C ILE A 201 -4.05 0.03 -7.13
N ALA A 202 -3.60 1.23 -6.81
CA ALA A 202 -2.21 1.48 -6.45
C ALA A 202 -2.17 1.82 -4.96
N THR A 203 -1.69 0.90 -4.12
CA THR A 203 -1.71 1.11 -2.66
C THR A 203 -0.91 2.36 -2.25
N HIS A 204 0.18 2.69 -2.99
CA HIS A 204 1.09 3.79 -2.66
C HIS A 204 1.76 4.39 -3.92
N SER A 205 0.99 5.17 -4.72
CA SER A 205 1.49 5.84 -5.93
C SER A 205 0.86 7.23 -6.11
N ASN A 206 1.68 8.20 -6.48
CA ASN A 206 1.28 9.60 -6.63
C ASN A 206 1.00 9.98 -8.11
N ALA A 207 0.95 11.27 -8.43
CA ALA A 207 0.73 11.79 -9.79
C ALA A 207 2.06 12.11 -10.48
N ARG A 208 2.33 11.47 -11.63
CA ARG A 208 3.56 11.69 -12.42
C ARG A 208 3.64 13.11 -13.02
N ALA A 209 2.50 13.75 -13.25
CA ALA A 209 2.46 15.13 -13.73
C ALA A 209 2.97 16.15 -12.70
N VAL A 210 2.92 15.84 -11.40
CA VAL A 210 3.44 16.68 -10.31
C VAL A 210 4.91 16.37 -10.05
N CYS A 211 5.25 15.09 -9.93
CA CYS A 211 6.64 14.64 -9.79
C CYS A 211 6.91 13.50 -10.78
N GLY A 212 7.83 13.71 -11.72
CA GLY A 212 8.06 12.88 -12.90
C GLY A 212 8.64 11.49 -12.66
N HIS A 213 8.69 11.00 -11.42
CA HIS A 213 9.19 9.67 -11.08
C HIS A 213 8.27 8.56 -11.59
N THR A 214 8.81 7.45 -12.09
CA THR A 214 8.01 6.37 -12.71
C THR A 214 7.21 5.53 -11.71
N ARG A 215 7.47 5.67 -10.40
CA ARG A 215 6.61 5.11 -9.34
C ARG A 215 5.24 5.81 -9.28
N ASN A 216 5.13 6.99 -9.85
CA ASN A 216 3.90 7.76 -9.95
C ASN A 216 3.11 7.40 -11.21
N LEU A 217 1.79 7.52 -11.15
CA LEU A 217 0.87 7.22 -12.24
C LEU A 217 0.73 8.42 -13.20
N THR A 218 0.64 8.15 -14.50
CA THR A 218 0.29 9.19 -15.48
C THR A 218 -1.20 9.56 -15.36
N ASP A 219 -1.60 10.68 -15.97
CA ASP A 219 -3.00 11.10 -15.96
C ASP A 219 -3.94 10.07 -16.61
N GLU A 220 -3.46 9.39 -17.66
CA GLU A 220 -4.20 8.31 -18.31
C GLU A 220 -4.35 7.10 -17.39
N MET A 221 -3.30 6.75 -16.65
CA MET A 221 -3.35 5.68 -15.65
C MET A 221 -4.29 6.03 -14.50
N LEU A 222 -4.25 7.27 -14.01
CA LEU A 222 -5.18 7.75 -12.98
C LEU A 222 -6.63 7.63 -13.44
N ARG A 223 -6.95 8.03 -14.68
CA ARG A 223 -8.28 7.86 -15.25
C ARG A 223 -8.67 6.37 -15.34
N ALA A 224 -7.75 5.51 -15.76
CA ALA A 224 -8.02 4.08 -15.86
C ALA A 224 -8.31 3.43 -14.50
N VAL A 225 -7.63 3.86 -13.42
CA VAL A 225 -7.95 3.44 -12.05
C VAL A 225 -9.33 3.94 -11.64
N ALA A 226 -9.64 5.24 -11.90
CA ALA A 226 -10.95 5.83 -11.58
C ALA A 226 -12.10 5.16 -12.36
N ASP A 227 -11.93 4.89 -13.65
CA ASP A 227 -12.92 4.23 -14.51
C ASP A 227 -13.26 2.79 -14.06
N LYS A 228 -12.40 2.20 -13.24
CA LYS A 228 -12.59 0.88 -12.61
C LYS A 228 -12.99 0.97 -11.14
N ASP A 229 -13.44 2.12 -10.66
CA ASP A 229 -13.77 2.35 -9.25
C ASP A 229 -12.63 2.01 -8.28
N GLY A 230 -11.38 1.99 -8.76
CA GLY A 230 -10.17 1.78 -7.97
C GLY A 230 -9.78 2.99 -7.15
N VAL A 231 -8.66 2.87 -6.41
CA VAL A 231 -8.05 3.99 -5.69
C VAL A 231 -6.54 4.02 -5.88
N THR A 232 -5.95 5.21 -5.70
CA THR A 232 -4.51 5.37 -5.49
C THR A 232 -4.25 5.95 -4.11
N GLY A 233 -3.35 5.32 -3.34
CA GLY A 233 -2.87 5.80 -2.06
C GLY A 233 -1.74 6.81 -2.25
N ILE A 234 -1.80 7.94 -1.56
CA ILE A 234 -0.73 8.93 -1.55
C ILE A 234 0.48 8.35 -0.82
N ASN A 235 1.57 8.18 -1.55
CA ASN A 235 2.87 7.74 -1.03
C ASN A 235 3.61 8.95 -0.42
N PHE A 236 4.24 8.76 0.74
CA PHE A 236 4.89 9.85 1.48
C PHE A 236 6.40 9.96 1.20
N CYS A 237 6.97 9.12 0.33
CA CYS A 237 8.36 9.21 -0.07
C CYS A 237 8.67 10.55 -0.75
N GLY A 238 9.66 11.28 -0.24
CA GLY A 238 10.04 12.60 -0.75
C GLY A 238 10.36 12.57 -2.25
N SER A 239 11.06 11.55 -2.72
CA SER A 239 11.45 11.40 -4.13
C SER A 239 10.26 11.20 -5.09
N PHE A 240 9.09 10.83 -4.57
CA PHE A 240 7.87 10.65 -5.37
C PHE A 240 6.91 11.83 -5.23
N LEU A 241 7.18 12.72 -4.28
CA LEU A 241 6.37 13.91 -4.01
C LEU A 241 6.98 15.19 -4.58
N ASP A 242 8.26 15.43 -4.29
CA ASP A 242 8.96 16.68 -4.58
C ASP A 242 9.85 16.53 -5.82
N PRO A 243 9.59 17.28 -6.91
CA PRO A 243 10.41 17.22 -8.12
C PRO A 243 11.75 17.97 -8.02
N GLY A 244 12.08 18.54 -6.86
CA GLY A 244 13.31 19.31 -6.65
C GLY A 244 14.58 18.44 -6.60
N GLU A 245 15.74 19.09 -6.64
CA GLU A 245 17.05 18.43 -6.56
C GLU A 245 17.34 17.75 -5.20
N LYS A 246 16.64 18.19 -4.16
CA LYS A 246 16.71 17.63 -2.80
C LYS A 246 15.28 17.36 -2.31
N PRO A 247 14.68 16.27 -2.79
CA PRO A 247 13.30 15.97 -2.48
C PRO A 247 13.07 15.89 -0.97
N TYR A 248 11.97 16.52 -0.51
CA TYR A 248 11.55 16.47 0.88
C TYR A 248 10.04 16.32 0.99
N SER A 249 9.60 15.34 1.75
CA SER A 249 8.19 15.04 1.96
C SER A 249 7.54 16.08 2.88
N THR A 250 6.49 16.73 2.39
CA THR A 250 5.70 17.69 3.15
C THR A 250 4.21 17.51 2.90
N ALA A 251 3.37 17.94 3.87
CA ALA A 251 1.92 17.99 3.71
C ALA A 251 1.52 18.83 2.47
N LYS A 252 2.30 19.87 2.18
CA LYS A 252 2.10 20.72 0.99
C LYS A 252 2.23 19.90 -0.30
N TRP A 253 3.30 19.13 -0.46
CA TRP A 253 3.50 18.30 -1.65
C TRP A 253 2.47 17.19 -1.77
N MET A 254 2.12 16.54 -0.66
CA MET A 254 1.02 15.55 -0.63
C MET A 254 -0.28 16.18 -1.13
N ALA A 255 -0.62 17.37 -0.67
CA ALA A 255 -1.81 18.08 -1.10
C ALA A 255 -1.74 18.55 -2.57
N ASP A 256 -0.56 18.89 -3.10
CA ASP A 256 -0.38 19.19 -4.54
C ASP A 256 -0.74 17.98 -5.40
N HIS A 257 -0.30 16.75 -5.00
CA HIS A 257 -0.68 15.50 -5.66
C HIS A 257 -2.18 15.21 -5.53
N ILE A 258 -2.75 15.38 -4.34
CA ILE A 258 -4.19 15.17 -4.09
C ILE A 258 -5.03 16.09 -4.98
N GLU A 259 -4.70 17.37 -5.08
CA GLU A 259 -5.40 18.32 -5.96
C GLU A 259 -5.32 17.90 -7.43
N HIS A 260 -4.14 17.47 -7.89
CA HIS A 260 -3.96 17.01 -9.25
C HIS A 260 -4.79 15.75 -9.52
N ILE A 261 -4.68 14.71 -8.67
CA ILE A 261 -5.43 13.45 -8.82
C ILE A 261 -6.94 13.72 -8.80
N ARG A 262 -7.40 14.59 -7.88
CA ARG A 262 -8.80 15.02 -7.83
C ARG A 262 -9.27 15.64 -9.16
N SER A 263 -8.41 16.45 -9.79
CA SER A 263 -8.74 17.10 -11.06
C SER A 263 -8.81 16.12 -12.25
N VAL A 264 -8.07 15.00 -12.18
CA VAL A 264 -7.94 14.01 -13.26
C VAL A 264 -8.97 12.90 -13.16
N GLY A 265 -9.11 12.30 -11.97
CA GLY A 265 -9.91 11.09 -11.74
C GLY A 265 -11.02 11.26 -10.69
N GLY A 266 -11.13 12.45 -10.07
CA GLY A 266 -12.13 12.72 -9.04
C GLY A 266 -11.67 12.38 -7.64
N ILE A 267 -12.48 12.81 -6.66
CA ILE A 267 -12.17 12.64 -5.22
C ILE A 267 -12.29 11.20 -4.76
N ASP A 268 -13.13 10.39 -5.40
CA ASP A 268 -13.50 9.05 -4.97
C ASP A 268 -12.40 8.00 -5.24
N MET A 269 -11.32 8.39 -5.92
CA MET A 269 -10.17 7.51 -6.19
C MET A 269 -8.95 7.77 -5.29
N ILE A 270 -9.00 8.71 -4.35
CA ILE A 270 -7.85 9.12 -3.55
C ILE A 270 -7.90 8.45 -2.17
N ALA A 271 -6.82 7.81 -1.76
CA ALA A 271 -6.64 7.23 -0.43
C ALA A 271 -5.27 7.61 0.14
N LEU A 272 -4.91 7.11 1.31
CA LEU A 272 -3.57 7.18 1.87
C LEU A 272 -2.86 5.84 1.72
N GLY A 273 -1.58 5.88 1.43
CA GLY A 273 -0.68 4.74 1.36
C GLY A 273 0.70 5.22 1.74
N SER A 274 0.92 5.40 3.03
CA SER A 274 2.03 6.20 3.57
C SER A 274 3.41 5.69 3.18
N ASP A 275 3.54 4.38 3.01
CA ASP A 275 4.82 3.72 2.77
C ASP A 275 5.77 3.86 4.00
N PHE A 276 5.19 4.10 5.18
CA PHE A 276 5.94 4.21 6.42
C PHE A 276 6.71 2.92 6.71
N ASP A 277 7.90 3.09 7.27
CA ASP A 277 8.91 2.08 7.57
C ASP A 277 9.59 1.48 6.32
N GLY A 278 9.10 1.77 5.08
CA GLY A 278 9.73 1.47 3.79
C GLY A 278 10.47 2.66 3.16
N ILE A 279 10.31 3.86 3.71
CA ILE A 279 10.87 5.10 3.19
C ILE A 279 11.81 5.79 4.20
N GLU A 280 12.46 6.87 3.76
CA GLU A 280 13.29 7.72 4.62
C GLU A 280 12.51 8.25 5.84
N ARG A 281 13.20 8.47 6.96
CA ARG A 281 12.60 8.98 8.20
C ARG A 281 12.57 10.51 8.30
N GLU A 282 13.36 11.20 7.49
CA GLU A 282 13.46 12.65 7.50
C GLU A 282 12.33 13.27 6.66
N LEU A 283 11.11 13.27 7.20
CA LEU A 283 9.89 13.80 6.60
C LEU A 283 9.26 14.84 7.52
N GLU A 284 8.43 15.74 6.98
CA GLU A 284 7.60 16.61 7.82
C GLU A 284 6.59 15.78 8.63
N LEU A 285 5.92 14.81 7.99
CA LEU A 285 5.08 13.81 8.65
C LEU A 285 5.92 12.58 8.99
N ASN A 286 6.83 12.69 9.93
CA ASN A 286 7.86 11.69 10.21
C ASN A 286 7.37 10.44 10.96
N ASP A 287 6.12 10.39 11.36
CA ASP A 287 5.42 9.21 11.89
C ASP A 287 3.91 9.34 11.71
N TYR A 288 3.20 8.26 11.93
CA TYR A 288 1.73 8.19 11.76
C TYR A 288 0.95 9.20 12.60
N SER A 289 1.46 9.59 13.77
CA SER A 289 0.79 10.58 14.63
C SER A 289 0.74 11.99 14.06
N LYS A 290 1.44 12.23 12.93
CA LYS A 290 1.51 13.53 12.25
C LYS A 290 0.50 13.69 11.13
N LEU A 291 -0.30 12.67 10.81
CA LEU A 291 -1.36 12.77 9.79
C LEU A 291 -2.28 13.98 9.92
N PRO A 292 -2.58 14.51 11.13
CA PRO A 292 -3.34 15.75 11.26
C PRO A 292 -2.71 16.98 10.57
N LEU A 293 -1.41 16.95 10.25
CA LEU A 293 -0.77 18.04 9.45
C LEU A 293 -1.29 18.04 8.01
N LEU A 294 -1.49 16.86 7.40
CA LEU A 294 -2.08 16.76 6.07
C LEU A 294 -3.56 17.19 6.10
N GLU A 295 -4.33 16.78 7.11
CA GLU A 295 -5.70 17.24 7.31
C GLU A 295 -5.78 18.76 7.36
N ALA A 296 -4.92 19.39 8.15
CA ALA A 296 -4.85 20.86 8.27
C ALA A 296 -4.48 21.54 6.94
N GLU A 297 -3.56 20.97 6.16
CA GLU A 297 -3.18 21.48 4.85
C GLU A 297 -4.33 21.39 3.84
N LEU A 298 -5.08 20.29 3.82
CA LEU A 298 -6.24 20.13 2.95
C LEU A 298 -7.36 21.13 3.31
N HIS A 299 -7.63 21.36 4.60
CA HIS A 299 -8.55 22.42 5.03
C HIS A 299 -8.08 23.81 4.57
N ARG A 300 -6.77 24.10 4.67
CA ARG A 300 -6.19 25.35 4.19
C ARG A 300 -6.42 25.56 2.68
N ARG A 301 -6.52 24.45 1.92
CA ARG A 301 -6.81 24.43 0.47
C ARG A 301 -8.31 24.35 0.16
N HIS A 302 -9.17 24.53 1.15
CA HIS A 302 -10.62 24.53 1.01
C HIS A 302 -11.23 23.18 0.56
N PHE A 303 -10.59 22.06 0.90
CA PHE A 303 -11.26 20.76 0.84
C PHE A 303 -12.35 20.73 1.91
N SER A 304 -13.53 20.23 1.57
CA SER A 304 -14.61 20.03 2.54
C SER A 304 -14.31 18.85 3.47
N ASP A 305 -14.98 18.83 4.64
CA ASP A 305 -14.86 17.71 5.59
C ASP A 305 -15.20 16.37 4.93
N ASP A 306 -16.22 16.33 4.05
CA ASP A 306 -16.62 15.15 3.31
C ASP A 306 -15.52 14.66 2.33
N GLU A 307 -14.83 15.59 1.64
CA GLU A 307 -13.73 15.25 0.74
C GLU A 307 -12.53 14.71 1.51
N ILE A 308 -12.22 15.31 2.65
CA ILE A 308 -11.11 14.87 3.52
C ILE A 308 -11.45 13.50 4.13
N GLU A 309 -12.69 13.29 4.58
CA GLU A 309 -13.14 11.96 5.07
C GLU A 309 -12.99 10.88 3.99
N LYS A 310 -13.36 11.16 2.74
CA LYS A 310 -13.19 10.25 1.63
C LYS A 310 -11.72 9.87 1.42
N ILE A 311 -10.80 10.84 1.41
CA ILE A 311 -9.36 10.63 1.23
C ILE A 311 -8.78 9.78 2.37
N PHE A 312 -9.12 10.13 3.62
CA PHE A 312 -8.51 9.49 4.78
C PHE A 312 -9.11 8.13 5.09
N CYS A 313 -10.37 7.87 4.73
CA CYS A 313 -11.08 6.66 5.13
C CYS A 313 -12.07 6.14 4.07
N GLY A 314 -12.98 6.95 3.61
CA GLY A 314 -14.18 6.53 2.89
C GLY A 314 -13.89 5.73 1.63
N ASN A 315 -12.93 6.15 0.81
CA ASN A 315 -12.62 5.50 -0.46
C ASN A 315 -11.99 4.10 -0.26
N ALA A 316 -11.03 3.99 0.66
CA ALA A 316 -10.44 2.70 1.02
C ALA A 316 -11.47 1.77 1.68
N LEU A 317 -12.32 2.32 2.57
CA LEU A 317 -13.40 1.55 3.22
C LEU A 317 -14.41 0.99 2.21
N ARG A 318 -14.75 1.75 1.16
CA ARG A 318 -15.62 1.30 0.06
C ARG A 318 -15.05 0.03 -0.59
N LEU A 319 -13.77 0.05 -0.95
CA LEU A 319 -13.09 -1.12 -1.53
C LEU A 319 -13.06 -2.32 -0.57
N LEU A 320 -12.69 -2.11 0.68
CA LEU A 320 -12.65 -3.20 1.67
C LEU A 320 -14.04 -3.84 1.86
N LYS A 321 -15.10 -3.04 1.86
CA LYS A 321 -16.47 -3.56 1.90
C LYS A 321 -16.85 -4.38 0.67
N GLU A 322 -16.29 -4.06 -0.50
CA GLU A 322 -16.56 -4.80 -1.74
C GLU A 322 -15.80 -6.12 -1.82
N PHE A 323 -14.52 -6.11 -1.40
CA PHE A 323 -13.63 -7.23 -1.64
C PHE A 323 -13.58 -8.24 -0.49
N LEU A 324 -13.75 -7.81 0.75
CA LEU A 324 -13.69 -8.74 1.88
C LEU A 324 -14.82 -9.78 1.81
N PRO A 325 -14.48 -11.09 1.95
CA PRO A 325 -15.48 -12.14 1.95
C PRO A 325 -16.40 -12.00 3.17
N GLU A 326 -17.61 -12.49 3.06
CA GLU A 326 -18.59 -12.40 4.15
C GLU A 326 -18.19 -13.22 5.38
N ASN A 327 -17.55 -14.41 5.15
CA ASN A 327 -17.07 -15.34 6.17
C ASN A 327 -15.69 -15.91 5.80
#